data_47682ac0ff1b1e31884ece30b06ecd46
#
_entry.id   47682ac0ff1b1e31884ece30b06ecd46
#
_cell.length_a   1.000
_cell.length_b   1.000
_cell.length_c   1.000
_cell.angle_alpha   90.00
_cell.angle_beta   90.00
_cell.angle_gamma   90.00
#
_symmetry.space_group_name_H-M   'P 1'
#
loop_
_entity.id
_entity.type
_entity.pdbx_description
1 polymer ?
#
loop_
_entity_poly.entity_id
_entity_poly.type
_entity_poly.pdbx_seq_one_letter_code
_entity_poly.pdbx_strand_id
1 'polypeptide(L)'
;EGQEELGIEYQDGATLHIPIDQSHLVARYVGIGGGKPRPNKLGDKKWKKARIRAEAAVMDYAAQLLRLQAERDAKTGHGHSPDGQWMQEFEASFPFIETPDQQQAIEDTKIDMESPRPMDRLICGDVGFGKTEVAIRAAFKAVTGGTQVAILAPTTVLAQQHWRTFKARMSDYPIEIKLLTRLQSPAEIRETVEGLRAGKVDIVIGTHRLLSTGIDYKKFRFNF
;
A
#
# COMPACT_ATOMS: atom_id res chain seq x y z
N GLU A 1 -14.87 30.76 41.94
CA GLU A 1 -13.79 30.01 41.30
C GLU A 1 -14.32 29.56 39.95
N GLY A 2 -13.88 30.29 38.86
CA GLY A 2 -14.35 30.01 37.51
C GLY A 2 -13.71 28.71 37.01
N GLN A 3 -14.51 27.69 36.70
CA GLN A 3 -14.03 26.53 35.94
C GLN A 3 -13.73 26.97 34.50
N GLU A 4 -12.57 26.62 33.98
CA GLU A 4 -12.24 26.83 32.60
C GLU A 4 -13.08 25.92 31.69
N GLU A 5 -13.73 26.54 30.70
CA GLU A 5 -14.62 25.83 29.76
C GLU A 5 -14.24 26.15 28.32
N LEU A 6 -14.45 25.18 27.44
CA LEU A 6 -14.36 25.36 25.98
C LEU A 6 -15.74 25.70 25.43
N GLY A 7 -15.88 26.91 24.84
CA GLY A 7 -17.11 27.33 24.16
C GLY A 7 -17.11 26.92 22.70
N ILE A 8 -18.11 26.11 22.28
CA ILE A 8 -18.34 25.77 20.89
C ILE A 8 -19.54 26.53 20.37
N GLU A 9 -19.34 27.41 19.41
CA GLU A 9 -20.39 28.22 18.79
C GLU A 9 -21.10 27.46 17.67
N TYR A 10 -22.42 27.50 17.68
CA TYR A 10 -23.32 26.91 16.68
C TYR A 10 -23.91 27.96 15.74
N GLN A 11 -24.54 27.56 14.62
CA GLN A 11 -25.05 28.41 13.54
C GLN A 11 -26.06 29.48 14.03
N ASP A 12 -26.83 29.18 15.05
CA ASP A 12 -27.90 30.02 15.62
C ASP A 12 -27.41 30.88 16.81
N GLY A 13 -26.09 30.99 16.99
CA GLY A 13 -25.48 31.74 18.10
C GLY A 13 -25.53 31.01 19.44
N ALA A 14 -26.06 29.79 19.48
CA ALA A 14 -26.00 28.98 20.69
C ALA A 14 -24.57 28.55 20.94
N THR A 15 -24.11 28.61 22.20
CA THR A 15 -22.78 28.14 22.61
C THR A 15 -22.94 26.92 23.53
N LEU A 16 -22.26 25.83 23.18
CA LEU A 16 -22.13 24.68 24.06
C LEU A 16 -20.83 24.81 24.86
N HIS A 17 -20.98 24.86 26.18
CA HIS A 17 -19.86 24.90 27.11
C HIS A 17 -19.44 23.49 27.51
N ILE A 18 -18.16 23.18 27.33
CA ILE A 18 -17.58 21.86 27.64
C ILE A 18 -16.49 22.09 28.70
N PRO A 19 -16.59 21.45 29.88
CA PRO A 19 -15.56 21.51 30.89
C PRO A 19 -14.21 21.06 30.35
N ILE A 20 -13.10 21.62 30.83
CA ILE A 20 -11.75 21.35 30.27
C ILE A 20 -11.33 19.89 30.45
N ASP A 21 -11.83 19.22 31.48
CA ASP A 21 -11.60 17.80 31.72
C ASP A 21 -12.23 16.89 30.63
N GLN A 22 -13.24 17.41 29.92
CA GLN A 22 -13.90 16.75 28.78
C GLN A 22 -13.36 17.22 27.42
N SER A 23 -12.27 17.97 27.39
CA SER A 23 -11.65 18.46 26.14
C SER A 23 -11.26 17.34 25.17
N HIS A 24 -11.03 16.14 25.66
CA HIS A 24 -10.76 14.93 24.85
C HIS A 24 -11.93 14.53 23.95
N LEU A 25 -13.15 15.00 24.24
CA LEU A 25 -14.34 14.76 23.39
C LEU A 25 -14.41 15.73 22.21
N VAL A 26 -13.54 16.75 22.18
CA VAL A 26 -13.52 17.78 21.14
C VAL A 26 -12.31 17.59 20.26
N ALA A 27 -12.54 17.43 18.95
CA ALA A 27 -11.48 17.36 17.97
C ALA A 27 -11.47 18.60 17.07
N ARG A 28 -10.28 19.04 16.68
CA ARG A 28 -10.16 20.12 15.69
C ARG A 28 -10.74 19.67 14.36
N TYR A 29 -11.57 20.50 13.76
CA TYR A 29 -12.06 20.24 12.41
C TYR A 29 -10.91 20.18 11.39
N VAL A 30 -10.79 19.06 10.68
CA VAL A 30 -9.85 18.87 9.58
C VAL A 30 -10.69 18.68 8.31
N GLY A 31 -10.90 19.77 7.57
CA GLY A 31 -11.66 19.75 6.31
C GLY A 31 -10.74 19.59 5.09
N ILE A 32 -11.24 18.93 4.06
CA ILE A 32 -10.59 18.88 2.75
C ILE A 32 -10.88 20.21 2.03
N GLY A 33 -9.86 21.07 1.91
CA GLY A 33 -9.96 22.39 1.26
C GLY A 33 -10.19 23.53 2.24
N GLY A 34 -9.24 24.42 2.41
CA GLY A 34 -9.07 25.51 3.38
C GLY A 34 -10.24 26.47 3.72
N GLY A 35 -11.49 26.05 3.57
CA GLY A 35 -12.67 26.79 3.92
C GLY A 35 -13.07 26.60 5.39
N LYS A 36 -13.55 27.68 6.03
CA LYS A 36 -14.14 27.56 7.37
C LYS A 36 -15.38 26.67 7.32
N PRO A 37 -15.53 25.69 8.23
CA PRO A 37 -16.72 24.87 8.30
C PRO A 37 -17.95 25.75 8.59
N ARG A 38 -19.08 25.42 7.96
CA ARG A 38 -20.35 26.07 8.34
C ARG A 38 -20.86 25.41 9.61
N PRO A 39 -21.05 26.17 10.70
CA PRO A 39 -21.59 25.61 11.93
C PRO A 39 -22.96 24.96 11.70
N ASN A 40 -23.24 23.86 12.38
CA ASN A 40 -24.56 23.25 12.39
C ASN A 40 -25.43 23.86 13.49
N LYS A 41 -26.75 23.71 13.43
CA LYS A 41 -27.65 24.05 14.54
C LYS A 41 -27.56 22.99 15.62
N LEU A 42 -27.59 23.43 16.87
CA LEU A 42 -27.67 22.54 18.03
C LEU A 42 -28.98 21.72 17.97
N GLY A 43 -28.88 20.39 18.05
CA GLY A 43 -30.05 19.49 17.98
C GLY A 43 -30.62 19.25 16.58
N ASP A 44 -29.94 19.69 15.48
CA ASP A 44 -30.43 19.50 14.12
C ASP A 44 -30.47 18.00 13.73
N LYS A 45 -31.63 17.58 13.22
CA LYS A 45 -31.86 16.22 12.69
C LYS A 45 -30.95 15.89 11.50
N LYS A 46 -30.41 16.91 10.79
CA LYS A 46 -29.47 16.71 9.67
C LYS A 46 -28.17 16.08 10.14
N TRP A 47 -27.60 16.54 11.25
CA TRP A 47 -26.40 15.97 11.84
C TRP A 47 -26.63 14.51 12.23
N LYS A 48 -27.73 14.21 12.93
CA LYS A 48 -28.09 12.83 13.31
C LYS A 48 -28.22 11.92 12.08
N LYS A 49 -28.87 12.40 11.00
CA LYS A 49 -28.98 11.65 9.73
C LYS A 49 -27.62 11.45 9.05
N ALA A 50 -26.77 12.48 9.04
CA ALA A 50 -25.44 12.38 8.45
C ALA A 50 -24.55 11.38 9.21
N ARG A 51 -24.62 11.39 10.54
CA ARG A 51 -23.92 10.43 11.40
C ARG A 51 -24.37 9.00 11.16
N ILE A 52 -25.68 8.74 11.15
CA ILE A 52 -26.22 7.39 10.88
C ILE A 52 -25.79 6.88 9.49
N ARG A 53 -25.79 7.76 8.47
CA ARG A 53 -25.30 7.39 7.13
C ARG A 53 -23.81 7.07 7.12
N ALA A 54 -23.01 7.84 7.83
CA ALA A 54 -21.57 7.60 7.94
C ALA A 54 -21.30 6.28 8.69
N GLU A 55 -22.00 6.03 9.79
CA GLU A 55 -21.91 4.77 10.54
C GLU A 55 -22.29 3.56 9.65
N ALA A 56 -23.37 3.64 8.90
CA ALA A 56 -23.78 2.60 7.96
C ALA A 56 -22.72 2.38 6.87
N ALA A 57 -22.20 3.45 6.25
CA ALA A 57 -21.15 3.36 5.23
C ALA A 57 -19.85 2.73 5.77
N VAL A 58 -19.47 3.03 7.02
CA VAL A 58 -18.30 2.40 7.67
C VAL A 58 -18.54 0.91 7.91
N MET A 59 -19.74 0.54 8.37
CA MET A 59 -20.10 -0.87 8.57
C MET A 59 -20.12 -1.65 7.26
N ASP A 60 -20.69 -1.09 6.19
CA ASP A 60 -20.69 -1.69 4.86
C ASP A 60 -19.26 -1.89 4.32
N TYR A 61 -18.40 -0.88 4.51
CA TYR A 61 -17.01 -0.97 4.10
C TYR A 61 -16.22 -2.02 4.91
N ALA A 62 -16.44 -2.08 6.23
CA ALA A 62 -15.84 -3.11 7.08
C ALA A 62 -16.28 -4.52 6.67
N ALA A 63 -17.59 -4.69 6.36
CA ALA A 63 -18.10 -5.98 5.88
C ALA A 63 -17.47 -6.40 4.55
N GLN A 64 -17.25 -5.45 3.61
CA GLN A 64 -16.56 -5.73 2.35
C GLN A 64 -15.10 -6.15 2.58
N LEU A 65 -14.36 -5.48 3.48
CA LEU A 65 -12.99 -5.85 3.81
C LEU A 65 -12.91 -7.24 4.44
N LEU A 66 -13.79 -7.56 5.39
CA LEU A 66 -13.88 -8.89 6.00
C LEU A 66 -14.19 -9.98 4.98
N ARG A 67 -15.10 -9.68 4.03
CA ARG A 67 -15.40 -10.61 2.94
C ARG A 67 -14.19 -10.87 2.06
N LEU A 68 -13.48 -9.82 1.63
CA LEU A 68 -12.25 -9.96 0.84
C LEU A 68 -11.19 -10.77 1.57
N GLN A 69 -11.04 -10.56 2.89
CA GLN A 69 -10.12 -11.33 3.71
C GLN A 69 -10.52 -12.80 3.77
N ALA A 70 -11.80 -13.10 4.03
CA ALA A 70 -12.32 -14.47 4.06
C ALA A 70 -12.17 -15.18 2.70
N GLU A 71 -12.42 -14.47 1.58
CA GLU A 71 -12.22 -14.99 0.23
C GLU A 71 -10.73 -15.29 -0.05
N ARG A 72 -9.82 -14.51 0.47
CA ARG A 72 -8.36 -14.72 0.38
C ARG A 72 -7.96 -15.97 1.19
N ASP A 73 -8.39 -16.03 2.44
CA ASP A 73 -8.06 -17.15 3.34
C ASP A 73 -8.60 -18.50 2.85
N ALA A 74 -9.72 -18.47 2.10
CA ALA A 74 -10.32 -19.67 1.48
C ALA A 74 -9.59 -20.12 0.20
N LYS A 75 -8.72 -19.29 -0.39
CA LYS A 75 -7.99 -19.63 -1.61
C LYS A 75 -6.64 -20.26 -1.29
N THR A 76 -6.25 -21.24 -2.11
CA THR A 76 -4.87 -21.73 -2.11
C THR A 76 -3.99 -20.75 -2.84
N GLY A 77 -2.94 -20.26 -2.17
CA GLY A 77 -1.89 -19.42 -2.75
C GLY A 77 -0.84 -20.23 -3.51
N HIS A 78 0.17 -19.52 -3.98
CA HIS A 78 1.35 -20.12 -4.58
C HIS A 78 2.50 -20.06 -3.55
N GLY A 79 2.93 -21.23 -3.07
CA GLY A 79 4.14 -21.31 -2.25
C GLY A 79 5.37 -21.24 -3.16
N HIS A 80 6.23 -20.26 -2.90
CA HIS A 80 7.54 -20.16 -3.56
C HIS A 80 8.51 -21.19 -2.96
N SER A 81 9.47 -21.63 -3.76
CA SER A 81 10.52 -22.55 -3.28
C SER A 81 11.40 -21.87 -2.22
N PRO A 82 12.02 -22.65 -1.32
CA PRO A 82 13.06 -22.16 -0.44
C PRO A 82 14.20 -21.45 -1.21
N ASP A 83 14.97 -20.63 -0.50
CA ASP A 83 16.04 -19.85 -1.10
C ASP A 83 17.11 -20.72 -1.73
N GLY A 84 17.37 -20.49 -3.01
CA GLY A 84 18.47 -21.09 -3.75
C GLY A 84 19.75 -20.23 -3.68
N GLN A 85 20.80 -20.70 -4.36
CA GLN A 85 22.10 -20.04 -4.41
C GLN A 85 22.01 -18.57 -4.88
N TRP A 86 21.22 -18.28 -5.90
CA TRP A 86 21.06 -16.90 -6.41
C TRP A 86 20.49 -15.95 -5.35
N MET A 87 19.56 -16.43 -4.52
CA MET A 87 19.02 -15.60 -3.45
C MET A 87 20.07 -15.29 -2.38
N GLN A 88 20.90 -16.29 -2.00
CA GLN A 88 22.00 -16.11 -1.06
C GLN A 88 23.05 -15.12 -1.60
N GLU A 89 23.44 -15.23 -2.86
CA GLU A 89 24.38 -14.33 -3.52
C GLU A 89 23.78 -12.91 -3.61
N PHE A 90 22.49 -12.79 -3.93
CA PHE A 90 21.79 -11.52 -3.99
C PHE A 90 21.73 -10.83 -2.63
N GLU A 91 21.46 -11.55 -1.56
CA GLU A 91 21.48 -11.01 -0.20
C GLU A 91 22.89 -10.61 0.24
N ALA A 92 23.88 -11.44 -0.03
CA ALA A 92 25.28 -11.15 0.30
C ALA A 92 25.84 -9.92 -0.44
N SER A 93 25.28 -9.56 -1.61
CA SER A 93 25.67 -8.38 -2.36
C SER A 93 25.07 -7.07 -1.82
N PHE A 94 24.27 -7.11 -0.76
CA PHE A 94 23.71 -5.90 -0.15
C PHE A 94 24.83 -5.10 0.54
N PRO A 95 24.99 -3.80 0.20
CA PRO A 95 26.17 -3.03 0.65
C PRO A 95 26.09 -2.52 2.09
N PHE A 96 25.00 -2.83 2.80
CA PHE A 96 24.76 -2.40 4.18
C PHE A 96 24.54 -3.62 5.10
N ILE A 97 24.65 -3.39 6.39
CA ILE A 97 24.31 -4.38 7.42
C ILE A 97 22.85 -4.14 7.80
N GLU A 98 22.05 -5.17 7.70
CA GLU A 98 20.64 -5.11 8.10
C GLU A 98 20.49 -4.92 9.61
N THR A 99 19.51 -4.12 10.00
CA THR A 99 19.09 -4.06 11.40
C THR A 99 18.34 -5.34 11.78
N PRO A 100 18.26 -5.69 13.08
CA PRO A 100 17.48 -6.86 13.53
C PRO A 100 16.02 -6.84 13.03
N ASP A 101 15.38 -5.66 13.03
CA ASP A 101 13.99 -5.52 12.54
C ASP A 101 13.88 -5.73 11.03
N GLN A 102 14.88 -5.31 10.25
CA GLN A 102 14.92 -5.57 8.81
C GLN A 102 15.09 -7.07 8.54
N GLN A 103 16.00 -7.74 9.26
CA GLN A 103 16.19 -9.17 9.15
C GLN A 103 14.91 -9.94 9.48
N GLN A 104 14.23 -9.57 10.57
CA GLN A 104 12.96 -10.17 10.94
C GLN A 104 11.88 -9.96 9.86
N ALA A 105 11.76 -8.74 9.31
CA ALA A 105 10.79 -8.43 8.26
C ALA A 105 11.06 -9.21 6.96
N ILE A 106 12.34 -9.41 6.61
CA ILE A 106 12.75 -10.21 5.46
C ILE A 106 12.39 -11.67 5.68
N GLU A 107 12.75 -12.23 6.83
CA GLU A 107 12.48 -13.63 7.17
C GLU A 107 10.98 -13.93 7.22
N ASP A 108 10.20 -13.11 7.90
CA ASP A 108 8.75 -13.23 7.94
C ASP A 108 8.11 -13.18 6.55
N THR A 109 8.63 -12.30 5.67
CA THR A 109 8.16 -12.20 4.29
C THR A 109 8.46 -13.47 3.51
N LYS A 110 9.66 -14.05 3.67
CA LYS A 110 10.04 -15.31 3.03
C LYS A 110 9.17 -16.48 3.50
N ILE A 111 8.92 -16.59 4.81
CA ILE A 111 8.05 -17.62 5.40
C ILE A 111 6.65 -17.53 4.80
N ASP A 112 6.08 -16.33 4.72
CA ASP A 112 4.76 -16.13 4.12
C ASP A 112 4.74 -16.50 2.64
N MET A 113 5.78 -16.12 1.88
CA MET A 113 5.90 -16.43 0.45
C MET A 113 6.04 -17.95 0.18
N GLU A 114 6.64 -18.68 1.08
CA GLU A 114 6.79 -20.14 0.99
C GLU A 114 5.53 -20.90 1.43
N SER A 115 4.64 -20.21 2.13
CA SER A 115 3.36 -20.77 2.55
C SER A 115 2.42 -20.99 1.35
N PRO A 116 1.59 -22.05 1.35
CA PRO A 116 0.56 -22.25 0.34
C PRO A 116 -0.66 -21.34 0.50
N ARG A 117 -0.56 -20.28 1.28
CA ARG A 117 -1.60 -19.25 1.48
C ARG A 117 -1.26 -17.98 0.72
N PRO A 118 -2.25 -17.27 0.16
CA PRO A 118 -2.00 -15.95 -0.42
C PRO A 118 -1.47 -14.99 0.64
N MET A 119 -0.26 -14.46 0.45
CA MET A 119 0.35 -13.51 1.37
C MET A 119 -0.38 -12.18 1.38
N ASP A 120 -0.56 -11.62 2.57
CA ASP A 120 -1.02 -10.24 2.80
C ASP A 120 -0.29 -9.68 4.02
N ARG A 121 0.88 -9.08 3.79
CA ARG A 121 1.78 -8.62 4.84
C ARG A 121 1.99 -7.12 4.78
N LEU A 122 1.75 -6.45 5.89
CA LEU A 122 2.07 -5.04 6.08
C LEU A 122 3.47 -4.90 6.67
N ILE A 123 4.36 -4.18 5.97
CA ILE A 123 5.69 -3.81 6.46
C ILE A 123 5.64 -2.38 6.99
N CYS A 124 5.72 -2.23 8.31
CA CYS A 124 5.74 -0.93 8.98
C CYS A 124 7.18 -0.49 9.27
N GLY A 125 7.44 0.79 9.12
CA GLY A 125 8.73 1.40 9.45
C GLY A 125 8.77 2.86 9.02
N ASP A 126 9.64 3.65 9.64
CA ASP A 126 9.80 5.07 9.30
C ASP A 126 10.43 5.28 7.92
N VAL A 127 10.42 6.52 7.45
CA VAL A 127 11.06 6.92 6.19
C VAL A 127 12.58 6.72 6.30
N GLY A 128 13.18 6.08 5.30
CA GLY A 128 14.62 5.82 5.27
C GLY A 128 15.07 4.51 5.94
N PHE A 129 14.18 3.76 6.59
CA PHE A 129 14.51 2.50 7.28
C PHE A 129 14.54 1.25 6.38
N GLY A 130 14.78 1.41 5.09
CA GLY A 130 15.07 0.28 4.19
C GLY A 130 13.90 -0.63 3.82
N LYS A 131 12.63 -0.22 4.03
CA LYS A 131 11.44 -1.00 3.60
C LYS A 131 11.51 -1.48 2.15
N THR A 132 12.12 -0.68 1.28
CA THR A 132 12.28 -1.01 -0.14
C THR A 132 13.16 -2.23 -0.36
N GLU A 133 14.18 -2.48 0.47
CA GLU A 133 15.03 -3.67 0.36
C GLU A 133 14.25 -4.95 0.66
N VAL A 134 13.32 -4.92 1.62
CA VAL A 134 12.42 -6.06 1.88
C VAL A 134 11.60 -6.38 0.63
N ALA A 135 11.03 -5.36 -0.01
CA ALA A 135 10.27 -5.51 -1.25
C ALA A 135 11.13 -6.01 -2.41
N ILE A 136 12.38 -5.55 -2.52
CA ILE A 136 13.34 -5.97 -3.54
C ILE A 136 13.67 -7.46 -3.38
N ARG A 137 13.96 -7.92 -2.17
CA ARG A 137 14.26 -9.35 -1.90
C ARG A 137 13.07 -10.24 -2.17
N ALA A 138 11.88 -9.83 -1.76
CA ALA A 138 10.65 -10.55 -2.06
C ALA A 138 10.40 -10.64 -3.58
N ALA A 139 10.58 -9.54 -4.31
CA ALA A 139 10.44 -9.53 -5.76
C ALA A 139 11.48 -10.44 -6.45
N PHE A 140 12.74 -10.40 -5.98
CA PHE A 140 13.79 -11.26 -6.51
C PHE A 140 13.47 -12.74 -6.29
N LYS A 141 13.02 -13.12 -5.08
CA LYS A 141 12.57 -14.49 -4.76
C LYS A 141 11.42 -14.92 -5.67
N ALA A 142 10.44 -14.05 -5.90
CA ALA A 142 9.30 -14.35 -6.77
C ALA A 142 9.73 -14.59 -8.22
N VAL A 143 10.59 -13.71 -8.76
CA VAL A 143 11.06 -13.80 -10.16
C VAL A 143 11.94 -15.03 -10.36
N THR A 144 12.86 -15.33 -9.46
CA THR A 144 13.69 -16.54 -9.53
C THR A 144 12.86 -17.81 -9.40
N GLY A 145 11.71 -17.73 -8.74
CA GLY A 145 10.67 -18.79 -8.73
C GLY A 145 9.81 -18.84 -10.00
N GLY A 146 10.10 -18.02 -11.02
CA GLY A 146 9.43 -18.02 -12.32
C GLY A 146 8.07 -17.31 -12.34
N THR A 147 7.81 -16.39 -11.40
CA THR A 147 6.58 -15.59 -11.35
C THR A 147 6.83 -14.13 -11.71
N GLN A 148 5.82 -13.44 -12.24
CA GLN A 148 5.90 -12.02 -12.54
C GLN A 148 5.49 -11.18 -11.31
N VAL A 149 6.12 -10.02 -11.14
CA VAL A 149 5.89 -9.11 -10.01
C VAL A 149 5.38 -7.77 -10.52
N ALA A 150 4.35 -7.22 -9.87
CA ALA A 150 3.89 -5.86 -10.09
C ALA A 150 4.09 -5.03 -8.81
N ILE A 151 4.71 -3.86 -8.94
CA ILE A 151 4.95 -2.94 -7.84
C ILE A 151 4.15 -1.66 -8.07
N LEU A 152 3.18 -1.43 -7.19
CA LEU A 152 2.31 -0.27 -7.26
C LEU A 152 2.88 0.88 -6.43
N ALA A 153 3.11 2.02 -7.07
CA ALA A 153 3.52 3.25 -6.40
C ALA A 153 2.43 4.33 -6.53
N PRO A 154 2.20 5.15 -5.50
CA PRO A 154 1.14 6.16 -5.52
C PRO A 154 1.39 7.30 -6.50
N THR A 155 2.65 7.58 -6.84
CA THR A 155 3.03 8.67 -7.75
C THR A 155 4.01 8.20 -8.81
N THR A 156 4.05 8.93 -9.95
CA THR A 156 5.01 8.66 -11.03
C THR A 156 6.46 8.87 -10.60
N VAL A 157 6.70 9.80 -9.69
CA VAL A 157 8.05 10.09 -9.15
C VAL A 157 8.53 8.90 -8.32
N LEU A 158 7.71 8.39 -7.43
CA LEU A 158 8.04 7.20 -6.62
C LEU A 158 8.19 5.95 -7.50
N ALA A 159 7.31 5.74 -8.48
CA ALA A 159 7.45 4.65 -9.42
C ALA A 159 8.81 4.69 -10.16
N GLN A 160 9.23 5.86 -10.61
CA GLN A 160 10.51 6.04 -11.28
C GLN A 160 11.70 5.84 -10.33
N GLN A 161 11.59 6.29 -9.08
CA GLN A 161 12.60 6.07 -8.05
C GLN A 161 12.75 4.58 -7.75
N HIS A 162 11.66 3.87 -7.50
CA HIS A 162 11.67 2.43 -7.28
C HIS A 162 12.24 1.68 -8.49
N TRP A 163 11.83 2.03 -9.71
CA TRP A 163 12.35 1.42 -10.91
C TRP A 163 13.88 1.52 -11.01
N ARG A 164 14.45 2.72 -10.73
CA ARG A 164 15.91 2.90 -10.72
C ARG A 164 16.59 2.04 -9.64
N THR A 165 16.02 2.01 -8.43
CA THR A 165 16.58 1.25 -7.31
C THR A 165 16.55 -0.26 -7.60
N PHE A 166 15.42 -0.78 -8.09
CA PHE A 166 15.28 -2.18 -8.47
C PHE A 166 16.24 -2.58 -9.59
N LYS A 167 16.31 -1.74 -10.64
CA LYS A 167 17.20 -1.98 -11.78
C LYS A 167 18.66 -1.97 -11.36
N ALA A 168 19.08 -1.05 -10.51
CA ALA A 168 20.44 -0.99 -10.00
C ALA A 168 20.77 -2.21 -9.13
N ARG A 169 19.83 -2.61 -8.24
CA ARG A 169 20.03 -3.71 -7.30
C ARG A 169 20.05 -5.09 -7.97
N MET A 170 19.36 -5.23 -9.11
CA MET A 170 19.27 -6.49 -9.88
C MET A 170 20.08 -6.46 -11.19
N SER A 171 21.05 -5.52 -11.33
CA SER A 171 21.81 -5.32 -12.58
C SER A 171 22.59 -6.54 -13.04
N ASP A 172 23.02 -7.38 -12.13
CA ASP A 172 23.87 -8.54 -12.40
C ASP A 172 23.06 -9.81 -12.74
N TYR A 173 21.72 -9.68 -12.77
CA TYR A 173 20.81 -10.79 -13.02
C TYR A 173 20.01 -10.57 -14.30
N PRO A 174 19.65 -11.63 -15.04
CA PRO A 174 18.87 -11.53 -16.28
C PRO A 174 17.38 -11.30 -15.99
N ILE A 175 17.07 -10.21 -15.29
CA ILE A 175 15.71 -9.83 -14.88
C ILE A 175 15.28 -8.57 -15.64
N GLU A 176 14.20 -8.68 -16.40
CA GLU A 176 13.65 -7.56 -17.17
C GLU A 176 12.66 -6.75 -16.34
N ILE A 177 13.04 -5.49 -16.03
CA ILE A 177 12.28 -4.57 -15.20
C ILE A 177 11.78 -3.40 -16.03
N LYS A 178 10.47 -3.26 -16.19
CA LYS A 178 9.83 -2.17 -16.94
C LYS A 178 9.08 -1.20 -16.01
N LEU A 179 9.02 0.06 -16.46
CA LEU A 179 8.24 1.11 -15.81
C LEU A 179 6.94 1.33 -16.59
N LEU A 180 5.80 1.44 -15.91
CA LEU A 180 4.51 1.67 -16.52
C LEU A 180 3.78 2.83 -15.84
N THR A 181 3.96 4.04 -16.37
CA THR A 181 3.34 5.28 -15.87
C THR A 181 2.79 6.08 -17.04
N ARG A 182 2.11 7.18 -16.75
CA ARG A 182 1.60 8.10 -17.77
C ARG A 182 2.69 8.88 -18.53
N LEU A 183 3.94 8.82 -18.08
CA LEU A 183 5.05 9.57 -18.67
C LEU A 183 5.71 8.83 -19.83
N GLN A 184 5.46 7.53 -19.98
CA GLN A 184 5.93 6.77 -21.13
C GLN A 184 5.12 7.07 -22.39
N SER A 185 5.79 6.93 -23.53
CA SER A 185 5.14 7.01 -24.85
C SER A 185 4.13 5.86 -25.05
N PRO A 186 3.13 6.04 -25.92
CA PRO A 186 2.20 4.95 -26.25
C PRO A 186 2.87 3.70 -26.82
N ALA A 187 4.03 3.85 -27.47
CA ALA A 187 4.81 2.73 -27.99
C ALA A 187 5.46 1.92 -26.86
N GLU A 188 6.14 2.58 -25.90
CA GLU A 188 6.75 1.95 -24.73
C GLU A 188 5.69 1.25 -23.86
N ILE A 189 4.52 1.85 -23.70
CA ILE A 189 3.42 1.26 -22.97
C ILE A 189 2.96 -0.04 -23.63
N ARG A 190 2.76 -0.04 -24.95
CA ARG A 190 2.37 -1.24 -25.72
C ARG A 190 3.43 -2.33 -25.61
N GLU A 191 4.71 -2.00 -25.82
CA GLU A 191 5.82 -2.92 -25.67
C GLU A 191 5.84 -3.58 -24.29
N THR A 192 5.68 -2.78 -23.23
CA THR A 192 5.65 -3.28 -21.85
C THR A 192 4.46 -4.23 -21.62
N VAL A 193 3.26 -3.86 -22.08
CA VAL A 193 2.05 -4.70 -21.94
C VAL A 193 2.17 -6.00 -22.73
N GLU A 194 2.68 -5.95 -23.96
CA GLU A 194 2.94 -7.14 -24.76
C GLU A 194 4.02 -8.03 -24.12
N GLY A 195 5.07 -7.42 -23.56
CA GLY A 195 6.11 -8.11 -22.83
C GLY A 195 5.60 -8.82 -21.57
N LEU A 196 4.70 -8.20 -20.82
CA LEU A 196 4.03 -8.81 -19.67
C LEU A 196 3.18 -10.01 -20.10
N ARG A 197 2.35 -9.82 -21.13
CA ARG A 197 1.52 -10.90 -21.70
C ARG A 197 2.34 -12.06 -22.26
N ALA A 198 3.48 -11.76 -22.84
CA ALA A 198 4.40 -12.78 -23.37
C ALA A 198 5.24 -13.45 -22.27
N GLY A 199 5.28 -12.91 -21.05
CA GLY A 199 6.14 -13.36 -19.95
C GLY A 199 7.62 -13.02 -20.17
N LYS A 200 7.92 -11.96 -20.92
CA LYS A 200 9.27 -11.41 -21.16
C LYS A 200 9.66 -10.32 -20.17
N VAL A 201 8.68 -9.74 -19.50
CA VAL A 201 8.89 -8.75 -18.42
C VAL A 201 8.64 -9.46 -17.11
N ASP A 202 9.63 -9.45 -16.23
CA ASP A 202 9.59 -10.13 -14.95
C ASP A 202 9.01 -9.24 -13.87
N ILE A 203 9.44 -7.96 -13.85
CA ILE A 203 8.96 -6.98 -12.86
C ILE A 203 8.42 -5.76 -13.61
N VAL A 204 7.22 -5.35 -13.25
CA VAL A 204 6.67 -4.06 -13.69
C VAL A 204 6.43 -3.14 -12.50
N ILE A 205 6.92 -1.93 -12.59
CA ILE A 205 6.73 -0.90 -11.55
C ILE A 205 5.90 0.22 -12.15
N GLY A 206 4.83 0.63 -11.47
CA GLY A 206 3.98 1.68 -12.02
C GLY A 206 2.99 2.27 -11.02
N THR A 207 2.13 3.12 -11.54
CA THR A 207 1.05 3.74 -10.77
C THR A 207 -0.24 2.94 -10.97
N HIS A 208 -1.38 3.49 -10.52
CA HIS A 208 -2.71 2.89 -10.71
C HIS A 208 -3.01 2.43 -12.14
N ARG A 209 -2.21 2.83 -13.14
CA ARG A 209 -2.30 2.31 -14.50
C ARG A 209 -2.07 0.79 -14.56
N LEU A 210 -1.29 0.21 -13.64
CA LEU A 210 -1.13 -1.26 -13.53
C LEU A 210 -2.44 -2.00 -13.28
N LEU A 211 -3.45 -1.33 -12.73
CA LEU A 211 -4.77 -1.86 -12.42
C LEU A 211 -5.78 -1.61 -13.55
N SER A 212 -5.36 -0.97 -14.66
CA SER A 212 -6.25 -0.66 -15.78
C SER A 212 -6.61 -1.92 -16.56
N THR A 213 -7.83 -1.92 -17.13
CA THR A 213 -8.28 -2.97 -18.04
C THR A 213 -7.35 -3.10 -19.25
N GLY A 214 -7.01 -4.33 -19.64
CA GLY A 214 -6.16 -4.62 -20.80
C GLY A 214 -4.70 -4.92 -20.47
N ILE A 215 -4.30 -4.90 -19.21
CA ILE A 215 -3.01 -5.40 -18.77
C ILE A 215 -3.19 -6.85 -18.30
N ASP A 216 -2.66 -7.78 -19.09
CA ASP A 216 -2.70 -9.21 -18.79
C ASP A 216 -1.30 -9.69 -18.43
N TYR A 217 -1.19 -10.38 -17.31
CA TYR A 217 0.05 -11.00 -16.85
C TYR A 217 0.02 -12.49 -17.17
N LYS A 218 1.08 -13.01 -17.77
CA LYS A 218 1.15 -14.44 -18.13
C LYS A 218 1.35 -15.35 -16.91
N LYS A 219 2.17 -14.89 -15.97
CA LYS A 219 2.58 -15.66 -14.78
C LYS A 219 2.49 -14.83 -13.51
N PHE A 220 1.48 -13.98 -13.43
CA PHE A 220 1.32 -13.08 -12.29
C PHE A 220 0.85 -13.84 -11.05
N ARG A 221 1.62 -13.77 -9.99
CA ARG A 221 1.29 -14.41 -8.70
C ARG A 221 1.64 -13.58 -7.49
N PHE A 222 2.21 -12.38 -7.70
CA PHE A 222 2.68 -11.55 -6.61
C PHE A 222 2.46 -10.06 -6.85
N ASN A 223 1.84 -9.39 -5.88
CA ASN A 223 1.57 -7.94 -5.89
C ASN A 223 2.20 -7.30 -4.65
N PHE A 224 3.04 -6.28 -4.85
CA PHE A 224 3.51 -5.39 -3.79
C PHE A 224 2.87 -4.02 -3.87
#